data_c0ddbf3b9531b96b2e7e8c7c3ddf3fd5
#
_entry.id   c0ddbf3b9531b96b2e7e8c7c3ddf3fd5
#
_cell.length_a   1.000
_cell.length_b   1.000
_cell.length_c   1.000
_cell.angle_alpha   90.00
_cell.angle_beta   90.00
_cell.angle_gamma   90.00
#
_symmetry.space_group_name_H-M   'P 1'
#
loop_
_entity.id
_entity.type
_entity.pdbx_description
1 polymer ?
#
loop_
_entity_poly.entity_id
_entity_poly.type
_entity_poly.pdbx_seq_one_letter_code
_entity_poly.pdbx_strand_id
1 'polypeptide(L)'
;MLVAQLLFLAEPFILGKAIDGLLAKNYIWLIIFLVVELLHNVFMYRRMVFDTKVYVKIYNDIIFNFLRNNKEIDTSAKIARTDMSHSIIGFLEGDIHFFIMAIVTVIGSLFFIFMQHALTGVIVVCSILPITIIAILFYKKIAQSTKVGNTHYEQKASIMHSEDEFQIDTYFKRRARIIVMQSTLQGRNWASLNVAKTIFLVLSLFIFTNKNIDMTQGEAIAMYAYLNQFIIALMSIPIAMETITRIKDVIGRIKS
;
A
#
# COMPACT_ATOMS: atom_id res chain seq x y z
N MET A 1 -3.12 -13.80 -9.79
CA MET A 1 -3.24 -12.37 -9.46
C MET A 1 -4.45 -11.70 -10.09
N LEU A 2 -4.56 -11.61 -11.43
CA LEU A 2 -5.69 -10.92 -12.10
C LEU A 2 -7.07 -11.46 -11.71
N VAL A 3 -7.26 -12.77 -11.62
CA VAL A 3 -8.55 -13.38 -11.23
C VAL A 3 -8.98 -12.92 -9.84
N ALA A 4 -8.09 -12.97 -8.84
CA ALA A 4 -8.41 -12.51 -7.49
C ALA A 4 -8.79 -11.03 -7.47
N GLN A 5 -8.11 -10.19 -8.29
CA GLN A 5 -8.42 -8.77 -8.38
C GLN A 5 -9.77 -8.49 -9.06
N LEU A 6 -10.12 -9.26 -10.09
CA LEU A 6 -11.44 -9.13 -10.73
C LEU A 6 -12.56 -9.53 -9.77
N LEU A 7 -12.36 -10.60 -8.97
CA LEU A 7 -13.30 -10.99 -7.93
C LEU A 7 -13.47 -9.89 -6.88
N PHE A 8 -12.37 -9.30 -6.41
CA PHE A 8 -12.37 -8.16 -5.48
C PHE A 8 -13.11 -6.94 -6.03
N LEU A 9 -12.94 -6.63 -7.33
CA LEU A 9 -13.67 -5.54 -7.97
C LEU A 9 -15.17 -5.84 -8.17
N ALA A 10 -15.54 -7.10 -8.34
CA ALA A 10 -16.94 -7.51 -8.46
C ALA A 10 -17.67 -7.55 -7.09
N GLU A 11 -16.93 -7.68 -6.00
CA GLU A 11 -17.45 -7.84 -4.64
C GLU A 11 -18.51 -6.79 -4.26
N PRO A 12 -18.29 -5.45 -4.41
CA PRO A 12 -19.27 -4.45 -4.01
C PRO A 12 -20.59 -4.56 -4.79
N PHE A 13 -20.53 -4.88 -6.08
CA PHE A 13 -21.72 -5.08 -6.90
C PHE A 13 -22.52 -6.30 -6.44
N ILE A 14 -21.84 -7.43 -6.22
CA ILE A 14 -22.48 -8.68 -5.80
C ILE A 14 -23.03 -8.52 -4.37
N LEU A 15 -22.32 -7.82 -3.48
CA LEU A 15 -22.79 -7.51 -2.12
C LEU A 15 -24.06 -6.65 -2.17
N GLY A 16 -24.08 -5.62 -3.01
CA GLY A 16 -25.29 -4.79 -3.20
C GLY A 16 -26.49 -5.63 -3.65
N LYS A 17 -26.31 -6.49 -4.65
CA LYS A 17 -27.38 -7.40 -5.10
C LYS A 17 -27.79 -8.44 -4.03
N ALA A 18 -26.84 -8.88 -3.22
CA ALA A 18 -27.13 -9.78 -2.10
C ALA A 18 -28.01 -9.09 -1.04
N ILE A 19 -27.73 -7.83 -0.72
CA ILE A 19 -28.55 -7.04 0.22
C ILE A 19 -29.96 -6.82 -0.31
N ASP A 20 -30.11 -6.39 -1.55
CA ASP A 20 -31.42 -6.23 -2.19
C ASP A 20 -32.19 -7.55 -2.22
N GLY A 21 -31.47 -8.67 -2.53
CA GLY A 21 -32.03 -10.01 -2.49
C GLY A 21 -32.52 -10.42 -1.10
N LEU A 22 -31.71 -10.14 -0.05
CA LEU A 22 -32.10 -10.43 1.34
C LEU A 22 -33.39 -9.69 1.74
N LEU A 23 -33.51 -8.42 1.37
CA LEU A 23 -34.72 -7.62 1.64
C LEU A 23 -35.94 -8.16 0.89
N ALA A 24 -35.73 -8.69 -0.31
CA ALA A 24 -36.76 -9.33 -1.12
C ALA A 24 -36.98 -10.83 -0.77
N LYS A 25 -36.30 -11.37 0.27
CA LYS A 25 -36.29 -12.80 0.65
C LYS A 25 -35.83 -13.74 -0.46
N ASN A 26 -34.96 -13.24 -1.36
CA ASN A 26 -34.31 -14.01 -2.42
C ASN A 26 -32.83 -14.22 -2.08
N TYR A 27 -32.45 -15.43 -1.76
CA TYR A 27 -31.11 -15.75 -1.25
C TYR A 27 -30.07 -16.12 -2.32
N ILE A 28 -30.43 -16.08 -3.60
CA ILE A 28 -29.54 -16.50 -4.69
C ILE A 28 -28.27 -15.65 -4.70
N TRP A 29 -28.40 -14.33 -4.62
CA TRP A 29 -27.26 -13.40 -4.63
C TRP A 29 -26.37 -13.53 -3.39
N LEU A 30 -26.94 -13.91 -2.23
CA LEU A 30 -26.18 -14.19 -1.03
C LEU A 30 -25.30 -15.44 -1.20
N ILE A 31 -25.82 -16.50 -1.86
CA ILE A 31 -25.05 -17.68 -2.18
C ILE A 31 -23.93 -17.36 -3.18
N ILE A 32 -24.23 -16.54 -4.21
CA ILE A 32 -23.23 -16.09 -5.18
C ILE A 32 -22.13 -15.30 -4.47
N PHE A 33 -22.48 -14.38 -3.57
CA PHE A 33 -21.52 -13.62 -2.77
C PHE A 33 -20.61 -14.55 -1.96
N LEU A 34 -21.17 -15.51 -1.25
CA LEU A 34 -20.40 -16.50 -0.48
C LEU A 34 -19.42 -17.28 -1.36
N VAL A 35 -19.86 -17.75 -2.53
CA VAL A 35 -19.01 -18.50 -3.46
C VAL A 35 -17.87 -17.62 -3.99
N VAL A 36 -18.16 -16.37 -4.36
CA VAL A 36 -17.16 -15.42 -4.85
C VAL A 36 -16.11 -15.12 -3.79
N GLU A 37 -16.52 -14.89 -2.53
CA GLU A 37 -15.61 -14.68 -1.41
C GLU A 37 -14.72 -15.91 -1.13
N LEU A 38 -15.28 -17.10 -1.14
CA LEU A 38 -14.50 -18.34 -0.97
C LEU A 38 -13.48 -18.52 -2.09
N LEU A 39 -13.88 -18.27 -3.34
CA LEU A 39 -12.98 -18.34 -4.48
C LEU A 39 -11.87 -17.27 -4.38
N HIS A 40 -12.22 -16.03 -4.04
CA HIS A 40 -11.24 -14.97 -3.82
C HIS A 40 -10.19 -15.39 -2.79
N ASN A 41 -10.62 -15.88 -1.62
CA ASN A 41 -9.71 -16.33 -0.56
C ASN A 41 -8.82 -17.50 -1.00
N VAL A 42 -9.34 -18.48 -1.76
CA VAL A 42 -8.54 -19.58 -2.30
C VAL A 42 -7.49 -19.08 -3.29
N PHE A 43 -7.84 -18.16 -4.19
CA PHE A 43 -6.88 -17.58 -5.14
C PHE A 43 -5.82 -16.73 -4.43
N MET A 44 -6.20 -15.95 -3.40
CA MET A 44 -5.26 -15.17 -2.59
C MET A 44 -4.29 -16.08 -1.83
N TYR A 45 -4.77 -17.14 -1.18
CA TYR A 45 -3.92 -18.13 -0.50
C TYR A 45 -2.90 -18.77 -1.47
N ARG A 46 -3.37 -19.28 -2.60
CA ARG A 46 -2.48 -19.92 -3.60
C ARG A 46 -1.44 -18.95 -4.13
N ARG A 47 -1.84 -17.69 -4.35
CA ARG A 47 -0.93 -16.64 -4.78
C ARG A 47 0.16 -16.39 -3.74
N MET A 48 -0.20 -16.15 -2.48
CA MET A 48 0.77 -15.89 -1.41
C MET A 48 1.83 -16.99 -1.34
N VAL A 49 1.40 -18.26 -1.34
CA VAL A 49 2.33 -19.40 -1.30
C VAL A 49 3.23 -19.46 -2.54
N PHE A 50 2.68 -19.18 -3.73
CA PHE A 50 3.45 -19.17 -4.98
C PHE A 50 4.47 -18.02 -5.01
N ASP A 51 4.04 -16.82 -4.65
CA ASP A 51 4.87 -15.62 -4.64
C ASP A 51 6.05 -15.80 -3.68
N THR A 52 5.83 -16.28 -2.45
CA THR A 52 6.90 -16.56 -1.48
C THR A 52 7.93 -17.55 -2.03
N LYS A 53 7.50 -18.63 -2.71
CA LYS A 53 8.43 -19.60 -3.32
C LYS A 53 9.31 -18.97 -4.39
N VAL A 54 8.75 -18.11 -5.23
CA VAL A 54 9.50 -17.41 -6.29
C VAL A 54 10.48 -16.41 -5.69
N TYR A 55 10.03 -15.63 -4.70
CA TYR A 55 10.87 -14.58 -4.11
C TYR A 55 12.02 -15.13 -3.28
N VAL A 56 11.82 -16.23 -2.55
CA VAL A 56 12.90 -16.93 -1.84
C VAL A 56 13.98 -17.40 -2.82
N LYS A 57 13.58 -17.88 -4.00
CA LYS A 57 14.56 -18.26 -5.04
C LYS A 57 15.35 -17.04 -5.55
N ILE A 58 14.66 -15.95 -5.88
CA ILE A 58 15.30 -14.69 -6.31
C ILE A 58 16.27 -14.18 -5.23
N TYR A 59 15.89 -14.25 -3.99
CA TYR A 59 16.74 -13.85 -2.86
C TYR A 59 18.02 -14.66 -2.77
N ASN A 60 17.89 -15.96 -2.78
CA ASN A 60 19.05 -16.83 -2.74
C ASN A 60 20.01 -16.53 -3.90
N ASP A 61 19.48 -16.33 -5.12
CA ASP A 61 20.29 -15.99 -6.29
C ASP A 61 21.00 -14.64 -6.12
N ILE A 62 20.33 -13.62 -5.56
CA ILE A 62 20.93 -12.30 -5.28
C ILE A 62 22.07 -12.45 -4.26
N ILE A 63 21.82 -13.13 -3.14
CA ILE A 63 22.82 -13.30 -2.07
C ILE A 63 24.01 -14.11 -2.55
N PHE A 64 23.79 -15.25 -3.19
CA PHE A 64 24.89 -16.08 -3.69
C PHE A 64 25.74 -15.33 -4.71
N ASN A 65 25.13 -14.60 -5.64
CA ASN A 65 25.87 -13.77 -6.58
C ASN A 65 26.64 -12.64 -5.88
N PHE A 66 26.04 -11.98 -4.90
CA PHE A 66 26.73 -10.95 -4.11
C PHE A 66 27.94 -11.52 -3.36
N LEU A 67 27.78 -12.60 -2.63
CA LEU A 67 28.87 -13.23 -1.86
C LEU A 67 29.98 -13.77 -2.75
N ARG A 68 29.64 -14.31 -3.93
CA ARG A 68 30.60 -14.84 -4.91
C ARG A 68 31.47 -13.74 -5.53
N ASN A 69 30.86 -12.59 -5.83
CA ASN A 69 31.53 -11.50 -6.53
C ASN A 69 32.29 -10.56 -5.58
N ASN A 70 32.00 -10.58 -4.28
CA ASN A 70 32.54 -9.64 -3.30
C ASN A 70 33.33 -10.35 -2.19
N LYS A 71 34.31 -11.21 -2.56
CA LYS A 71 35.10 -11.99 -1.59
C LYS A 71 35.98 -11.13 -0.70
N GLU A 72 36.44 -9.98 -1.19
CA GLU A 72 37.40 -9.08 -0.51
C GLU A 72 36.75 -8.08 0.45
N ILE A 73 35.42 -7.97 0.45
CA ILE A 73 34.72 -7.04 1.36
C ILE A 73 34.78 -7.58 2.80
N ASP A 74 34.91 -6.68 3.77
CA ASP A 74 34.89 -7.01 5.19
C ASP A 74 33.62 -7.77 5.61
N THR A 75 33.76 -8.68 6.57
CA THR A 75 32.68 -9.57 7.02
C THR A 75 31.49 -8.80 7.58
N SER A 76 31.73 -7.70 8.32
CA SER A 76 30.65 -6.86 8.86
C SER A 76 29.84 -6.18 7.76
N ALA A 77 30.53 -5.70 6.71
CA ALA A 77 29.88 -5.13 5.53
C ALA A 77 29.09 -6.18 4.72
N LYS A 78 29.60 -7.41 4.62
CA LYS A 78 28.87 -8.52 3.99
C LYS A 78 27.58 -8.82 4.72
N ILE A 79 27.61 -8.92 6.05
CA ILE A 79 26.41 -9.16 6.87
C ILE A 79 25.41 -8.03 6.67
N ALA A 80 25.85 -6.77 6.80
CA ALA A 80 24.96 -5.61 6.65
C ALA A 80 24.29 -5.56 5.26
N ARG A 81 25.04 -5.86 4.18
CA ARG A 81 24.49 -5.86 2.82
C ARG A 81 23.58 -7.07 2.58
N THR A 82 23.84 -8.21 3.20
CA THR A 82 22.94 -9.38 3.16
C THR A 82 21.61 -9.07 3.85
N ASP A 83 21.65 -8.41 5.02
CA ASP A 83 20.45 -7.98 5.75
C ASP A 83 19.66 -6.94 4.93
N MET A 84 20.34 -6.00 4.28
CA MET A 84 19.68 -5.05 3.37
C MET A 84 19.00 -5.75 2.19
N SER A 85 19.58 -6.84 1.68
CA SER A 85 18.98 -7.62 0.59
C SER A 85 17.66 -8.25 0.98
N HIS A 86 17.43 -8.55 2.27
CA HIS A 86 16.14 -9.05 2.76
C HIS A 86 15.02 -8.03 2.55
N SER A 87 15.30 -6.72 2.62
CA SER A 87 14.31 -5.68 2.36
C SER A 87 13.84 -5.67 0.90
N ILE A 88 14.63 -6.18 -0.05
CA ILE A 88 14.24 -6.32 -1.46
C ILE A 88 13.12 -7.35 -1.62
N ILE A 89 13.17 -8.43 -0.82
CA ILE A 89 12.10 -9.45 -0.86
C ILE A 89 10.80 -8.88 -0.34
N GLY A 90 10.83 -8.26 0.84
CA GLY A 90 9.63 -7.61 1.39
C GLY A 90 8.99 -6.65 0.39
N PHE A 91 9.81 -5.93 -0.38
CA PHE A 91 9.34 -5.08 -1.46
C PHE A 91 8.69 -5.86 -2.62
N LEU A 92 9.33 -6.92 -3.10
CA LEU A 92 8.80 -7.73 -4.20
C LEU A 92 7.52 -8.48 -3.79
N GLU A 93 7.49 -9.00 -2.57
CA GLU A 93 6.37 -9.78 -2.03
C GLU A 93 5.16 -8.89 -1.67
N GLY A 94 5.42 -7.73 -1.08
CA GLY A 94 4.39 -6.80 -0.60
C GLY A 94 4.16 -5.61 -1.53
N ASP A 95 5.12 -4.70 -1.59
CA ASP A 95 4.89 -3.34 -2.10
C ASP A 95 4.62 -3.27 -3.61
N ILE A 96 5.33 -4.03 -4.44
CA ILE A 96 5.06 -4.10 -5.90
C ILE A 96 3.66 -4.63 -6.13
N HIS A 97 3.29 -5.68 -5.40
CA HIS A 97 1.97 -6.26 -5.53
C HIS A 97 0.90 -5.25 -5.17
N PHE A 98 1.00 -4.60 -4.00
CA PHE A 98 0.07 -3.55 -3.57
C PHE A 98 -0.03 -2.41 -4.57
N PHE A 99 1.08 -2.01 -5.19
CA PHE A 99 1.08 -0.97 -6.21
C PHE A 99 0.28 -1.36 -7.46
N ILE A 100 0.51 -2.57 -7.98
CA ILE A 100 -0.24 -3.08 -9.15
C ILE A 100 -1.73 -3.21 -8.81
N MET A 101 -2.04 -3.76 -7.63
CA MET A 101 -3.42 -3.91 -7.16
C MET A 101 -4.10 -2.54 -7.00
N ALA A 102 -3.39 -1.54 -6.46
CA ALA A 102 -3.93 -0.19 -6.32
C ALA A 102 -4.31 0.42 -7.67
N ILE A 103 -3.45 0.31 -8.69
CA ILE A 103 -3.74 0.82 -10.04
C ILE A 103 -4.99 0.14 -10.61
N VAL A 104 -5.07 -1.18 -10.55
CA VAL A 104 -6.22 -1.94 -11.06
C VAL A 104 -7.49 -1.58 -10.30
N THR A 105 -7.40 -1.42 -8.96
CA THR A 105 -8.54 -1.01 -8.12
C THR A 105 -9.00 0.41 -8.45
N VAL A 106 -8.09 1.38 -8.62
CA VAL A 106 -8.45 2.75 -9.01
C VAL A 106 -9.23 2.75 -10.33
N ILE A 107 -8.71 2.05 -11.35
CA ILE A 107 -9.35 2.00 -12.67
C ILE A 107 -10.70 1.26 -12.59
N GLY A 108 -10.72 0.09 -11.96
CA GLY A 108 -11.92 -0.75 -11.89
C GLY A 108 -13.04 -0.12 -11.04
N SER A 109 -12.70 0.41 -9.84
CA SER A 109 -13.71 1.07 -9.02
C SER A 109 -14.25 2.34 -9.68
N LEU A 110 -13.40 3.12 -10.35
CA LEU A 110 -13.84 4.30 -11.10
C LEU A 110 -14.79 3.91 -12.23
N PHE A 111 -14.50 2.85 -12.98
CA PHE A 111 -15.39 2.32 -14.01
C PHE A 111 -16.78 1.99 -13.44
N PHE A 112 -16.85 1.25 -12.33
CA PHE A 112 -18.13 0.89 -11.71
C PHE A 112 -18.87 2.10 -11.13
N ILE A 113 -18.17 3.09 -10.58
CA ILE A 113 -18.76 4.34 -10.08
C ILE A 113 -19.41 5.11 -11.24
N PHE A 114 -18.72 5.24 -12.39
CA PHE A 114 -19.27 5.90 -13.57
C PHE A 114 -20.48 5.15 -14.15
N MET A 115 -20.46 3.83 -14.14
CA MET A 115 -21.58 2.99 -14.59
C MET A 115 -22.82 3.18 -13.71
N GLN A 116 -22.65 3.38 -12.40
CA GLN A 116 -23.78 3.62 -11.50
C GLN A 116 -24.27 5.07 -11.55
N HIS A 117 -23.35 6.04 -11.54
CA HIS A 117 -23.73 7.46 -11.54
C HIS A 117 -22.58 8.36 -12.05
N ALA A 118 -22.73 8.89 -13.27
CA ALA A 118 -21.68 9.65 -13.94
C ALA A 118 -21.22 10.90 -13.16
N LEU A 119 -22.14 11.64 -12.55
CA LEU A 119 -21.79 12.86 -11.77
C LEU A 119 -20.95 12.53 -10.54
N THR A 120 -21.26 11.44 -9.84
CA THR A 120 -20.43 10.94 -8.73
C THR A 120 -19.03 10.55 -9.23
N GLY A 121 -18.94 9.91 -10.40
CA GLY A 121 -17.66 9.60 -11.04
C GLY A 121 -16.80 10.84 -11.30
N VAL A 122 -17.40 11.94 -11.79
CA VAL A 122 -16.68 13.21 -11.99
C VAL A 122 -16.12 13.76 -10.67
N ILE A 123 -16.90 13.74 -9.59
CA ILE A 123 -16.44 14.21 -8.27
C ILE A 123 -15.29 13.37 -7.76
N VAL A 124 -15.38 12.05 -7.95
CA VAL A 124 -14.31 11.12 -7.57
C VAL A 124 -13.03 11.40 -8.36
N VAL A 125 -13.12 11.68 -9.66
CA VAL A 125 -11.96 12.12 -10.46
C VAL A 125 -11.40 13.43 -9.91
N CYS A 126 -12.23 14.39 -9.57
CA CYS A 126 -11.78 15.64 -8.95
C CYS A 126 -11.03 15.44 -7.61
N SER A 127 -11.32 14.35 -6.88
CA SER A 127 -10.60 14.03 -5.63
C SER A 127 -9.14 13.63 -5.85
N ILE A 128 -8.77 13.18 -7.05
CA ILE A 128 -7.40 12.79 -7.37
C ILE A 128 -6.44 13.96 -7.18
N LEU A 129 -6.85 15.15 -7.60
CA LEU A 129 -5.98 16.34 -7.56
C LEU A 129 -5.55 16.72 -6.13
N PRO A 130 -6.45 16.98 -5.17
CA PRO A 130 -6.04 17.34 -3.81
C PRO A 130 -5.33 16.21 -3.07
N ILE A 131 -5.70 14.95 -3.27
CA ILE A 131 -5.00 13.80 -2.69
C ILE A 131 -3.56 13.72 -3.22
N THR A 132 -3.37 13.91 -4.53
CA THR A 132 -2.04 13.92 -5.15
C THR A 132 -1.20 15.09 -4.65
N ILE A 133 -1.78 16.29 -4.53
CA ILE A 133 -1.07 17.47 -3.98
C ILE A 133 -0.59 17.19 -2.56
N ILE A 134 -1.46 16.70 -1.68
CA ILE A 134 -1.09 16.34 -0.30
C ILE A 134 0.04 15.32 -0.31
N ALA A 135 -0.07 14.26 -1.10
CA ALA A 135 0.94 13.22 -1.22
C ALA A 135 2.30 13.79 -1.65
N ILE A 136 2.36 14.65 -2.66
CA ILE A 136 3.59 15.28 -3.15
C ILE A 136 4.23 16.19 -2.09
N LEU A 137 3.43 16.98 -1.39
CA LEU A 137 3.91 17.87 -0.33
C LEU A 137 4.59 17.12 0.81
N PHE A 138 4.05 15.99 1.20
CA PHE A 138 4.62 15.16 2.27
C PHE A 138 5.75 14.26 1.78
N TYR A 139 5.69 13.76 0.54
CA TYR A 139 6.68 12.82 -0.02
C TYR A 139 8.12 13.33 0.13
N LYS A 140 8.38 14.58 -0.28
CA LYS A 140 9.74 15.17 -0.20
C LYS A 140 10.26 15.20 1.24
N LYS A 141 9.41 15.59 2.20
CA LYS A 141 9.78 15.67 3.62
C LYS A 141 10.04 14.29 4.21
N ILE A 142 9.20 13.31 3.88
CA ILE A 142 9.34 11.92 4.34
C ILE A 142 10.62 11.32 3.75
N ALA A 143 10.85 11.46 2.45
CA ALA A 143 12.05 10.95 1.77
C ALA A 143 13.34 11.54 2.37
N GLN A 144 13.36 12.85 2.65
CA GLN A 144 14.51 13.50 3.30
C GLN A 144 14.72 12.96 4.72
N SER A 145 13.65 12.81 5.50
CA SER A 145 13.71 12.26 6.86
C SER A 145 14.18 10.82 6.88
N THR A 146 13.74 10.00 5.92
CA THR A 146 14.19 8.61 5.74
C THR A 146 15.68 8.56 5.44
N LYS A 147 16.18 9.44 4.54
CA LYS A 147 17.62 9.53 4.23
C LYS A 147 18.45 9.85 5.47
N VAL A 148 18.02 10.83 6.28
CA VAL A 148 18.68 11.17 7.56
C VAL A 148 18.68 9.96 8.50
N GLY A 149 17.57 9.24 8.60
CA GLY A 149 17.44 8.03 9.41
C GLY A 149 18.39 6.91 8.97
N ASN A 150 18.52 6.68 7.68
CA ASN A 150 19.41 5.66 7.11
C ASN A 150 20.87 5.99 7.33
N THR A 151 21.29 7.25 7.07
CA THR A 151 22.66 7.70 7.34
C THR A 151 23.04 7.57 8.82
N HIS A 152 22.10 7.90 9.71
CA HIS A 152 22.32 7.71 11.15
C HIS A 152 22.41 6.23 11.53
N TYR A 153 21.63 5.37 10.87
CA TYR A 153 21.67 3.92 11.10
C TYR A 153 23.01 3.29 10.70
N GLU A 154 23.63 3.75 9.62
CA GLU A 154 24.96 3.28 9.17
C GLU A 154 26.06 3.51 10.22
N GLN A 155 25.94 4.56 11.03
CA GLN A 155 26.89 4.86 12.11
C GLN A 155 26.78 3.91 13.31
N LYS A 156 25.71 3.08 13.37
CA LYS A 156 25.44 2.22 14.51
C LYS A 156 26.60 1.26 14.82
N ALA A 157 27.12 0.61 13.80
CA ALA A 157 28.17 -0.40 14.00
C ALA A 157 29.46 0.21 14.54
N SER A 158 29.92 1.35 14.03
CA SER A 158 31.13 2.03 14.49
C SER A 158 30.99 2.55 15.94
N ILE A 159 29.81 3.06 16.30
CA ILE A 159 29.55 3.55 17.66
C ILE A 159 29.46 2.41 18.66
N MET A 160 28.85 1.27 18.28
CA MET A 160 28.85 0.08 19.13
C MET A 160 30.27 -0.49 19.35
N HIS A 161 31.14 -0.39 18.35
CA HIS A 161 32.51 -0.85 18.43
C HIS A 161 33.42 0.06 19.29
N SER A 162 33.04 1.32 19.48
CA SER A 162 33.82 2.26 20.33
C SER A 162 33.76 1.93 21.80
N GLU A 163 32.79 1.12 22.25
CA GLU A 163 32.53 0.77 23.68
C GLU A 163 32.37 2.00 24.60
N ASP A 164 32.27 3.21 24.05
CA ASP A 164 32.08 4.46 24.77
C ASP A 164 30.61 4.65 25.12
N GLU A 165 30.29 4.48 26.41
CA GLU A 165 28.93 4.57 26.95
C GLU A 165 28.28 5.93 26.65
N PHE A 166 29.02 7.03 26.69
CA PHE A 166 28.49 8.37 26.38
C PHE A 166 28.14 8.52 24.90
N GLN A 167 28.96 8.01 23.99
CA GLN A 167 28.68 8.03 22.57
C GLN A 167 27.48 7.15 22.24
N ILE A 168 27.37 5.99 22.87
CA ILE A 168 26.24 5.06 22.71
C ILE A 168 24.94 5.72 23.17
N ASP A 169 24.91 6.31 24.37
CA ASP A 169 23.72 7.01 24.90
C ASP A 169 23.30 8.18 23.97
N THR A 170 24.27 8.99 23.55
CA THR A 170 24.04 10.10 22.62
C THR A 170 23.46 9.63 21.27
N TYR A 171 23.98 8.52 20.74
CA TYR A 171 23.48 7.91 19.51
C TYR A 171 22.01 7.49 19.65
N PHE A 172 21.67 6.76 20.72
CA PHE A 172 20.29 6.30 20.91
C PHE A 172 19.31 7.44 21.18
N LYS A 173 19.70 8.46 21.93
CA LYS A 173 18.89 9.69 22.11
C LYS A 173 18.62 10.40 20.79
N ARG A 174 19.63 10.50 19.92
CA ARG A 174 19.47 11.07 18.58
C ARG A 174 18.59 10.20 17.70
N ARG A 175 18.76 8.88 17.75
CA ARG A 175 17.94 7.90 17.02
C ARG A 175 16.47 8.00 17.42
N ALA A 176 16.18 8.09 18.70
CA ALA A 176 14.82 8.26 19.22
C ALA A 176 14.15 9.53 18.67
N ARG A 177 14.86 10.67 18.64
CA ARG A 177 14.33 11.93 18.06
C ARG A 177 14.04 11.79 16.56
N ILE A 178 14.90 11.11 15.80
CA ILE A 178 14.67 10.86 14.37
C ILE A 178 13.41 10.00 14.17
N ILE A 179 13.24 8.94 14.96
CA ILE A 179 12.06 8.07 14.87
C ILE A 179 10.78 8.86 15.18
N VAL A 180 10.77 9.67 16.25
CA VAL A 180 9.61 10.51 16.60
C VAL A 180 9.31 11.52 15.49
N MET A 181 10.33 12.14 14.91
CA MET A 181 10.16 13.08 13.79
C MET A 181 9.55 12.37 12.57
N GLN A 182 10.03 11.18 12.21
CA GLN A 182 9.50 10.36 11.11
C GLN A 182 8.04 9.98 11.36
N SER A 183 7.74 9.45 12.55
CA SER A 183 6.38 9.10 12.94
C SER A 183 5.42 10.30 12.90
N THR A 184 5.88 11.48 13.35
CA THR A 184 5.07 12.71 13.32
C THR A 184 4.76 13.14 11.88
N LEU A 185 5.74 13.06 10.97
CA LEU A 185 5.54 13.40 9.56
C LEU A 185 4.58 12.42 8.88
N GLN A 186 4.76 11.13 9.11
CA GLN A 186 3.87 10.09 8.58
C GLN A 186 2.46 10.23 9.14
N GLY A 187 2.31 10.48 10.44
CA GLY A 187 1.01 10.71 11.08
C GLY A 187 0.28 11.93 10.53
N ARG A 188 0.99 13.04 10.29
CA ARG A 188 0.39 14.23 9.66
C ARG A 188 -0.04 13.97 8.22
N ASN A 189 0.78 13.27 7.43
CA ASN A 189 0.42 12.86 6.08
C ASN A 189 -0.85 12.00 6.09
N TRP A 190 -0.86 10.95 6.92
CA TRP A 190 -2.01 10.06 7.07
C TRP A 190 -3.28 10.81 7.49
N ALA A 191 -3.19 11.69 8.49
CA ALA A 191 -4.33 12.49 8.94
C ALA A 191 -4.87 13.41 7.83
N SER A 192 -3.98 14.12 7.10
CA SER A 192 -4.39 15.01 6.01
C SER A 192 -5.08 14.26 4.88
N LEU A 193 -4.56 13.09 4.51
CA LEU A 193 -5.17 12.22 3.48
C LEU A 193 -6.52 11.69 3.93
N ASN A 194 -6.67 11.28 5.21
CA ASN A 194 -7.95 10.80 5.72
C ASN A 194 -9.01 11.90 5.83
N VAL A 195 -8.64 13.12 6.16
CA VAL A 195 -9.55 14.26 6.11
C VAL A 195 -10.05 14.49 4.69
N ALA A 196 -9.15 14.54 3.71
CA ALA A 196 -9.53 14.66 2.30
C ALA A 196 -10.44 13.50 1.84
N LYS A 197 -10.08 12.25 2.17
CA LYS A 197 -10.90 11.07 1.94
C LYS A 197 -12.32 11.26 2.46
N THR A 198 -12.46 11.65 3.73
CA THR A 198 -13.77 11.78 4.38
C THR A 198 -14.62 12.85 3.70
N ILE A 199 -14.04 14.01 3.35
CA ILE A 199 -14.75 15.07 2.66
C ILE A 199 -15.29 14.58 1.29
N PHE A 200 -14.43 13.95 0.47
CA PHE A 200 -14.84 13.47 -0.85
C PHE A 200 -15.83 12.30 -0.77
N LEU A 201 -15.67 11.41 0.20
CA LEU A 201 -16.62 10.31 0.42
C LEU A 201 -18.01 10.85 0.77
N VAL A 202 -18.10 11.76 1.73
CA VAL A 202 -19.37 12.35 2.15
C VAL A 202 -20.01 13.14 1.01
N LEU A 203 -19.23 13.96 0.29
CA LEU A 203 -19.72 14.72 -0.85
C LEU A 203 -20.24 13.81 -1.97
N SER A 204 -19.50 12.75 -2.30
CA SER A 204 -19.88 11.78 -3.33
C SER A 204 -21.16 11.04 -2.98
N LEU A 205 -21.29 10.58 -1.74
CA LEU A 205 -22.51 9.93 -1.26
C LEU A 205 -23.70 10.89 -1.24
N PHE A 206 -23.51 12.11 -0.75
CA PHE A 206 -24.56 13.12 -0.76
C PHE A 206 -25.11 13.40 -2.15
N ILE A 207 -24.25 13.54 -3.15
CA ILE A 207 -24.68 13.78 -4.53
C ILE A 207 -25.32 12.55 -5.14
N PHE A 208 -24.76 11.35 -4.87
CA PHE A 208 -25.35 10.10 -5.34
C PHE A 208 -26.77 9.90 -4.82
N THR A 209 -26.99 10.08 -3.51
CA THR A 209 -28.31 9.90 -2.89
C THR A 209 -29.33 10.96 -3.28
N ASN A 210 -28.91 12.21 -3.45
CA ASN A 210 -29.85 13.30 -3.82
C ASN A 210 -30.28 13.28 -5.30
N LYS A 211 -29.52 12.62 -6.16
CA LYS A 211 -29.79 12.56 -7.62
C LYS A 211 -30.43 11.25 -8.06
N ASN A 212 -30.37 10.20 -7.25
CA ASN A 212 -30.94 8.88 -7.53
C ASN A 212 -32.14 8.63 -6.61
N ILE A 213 -33.33 9.06 -7.03
CA ILE A 213 -34.56 8.96 -6.22
C ILE A 213 -35.02 7.50 -6.09
N ASP A 214 -34.79 6.66 -7.12
CA ASP A 214 -35.22 5.25 -7.18
C ASP A 214 -34.11 4.25 -6.77
N MET A 215 -33.09 4.72 -6.05
CA MET A 215 -31.96 3.92 -5.64
C MET A 215 -32.34 2.83 -4.62
N THR A 216 -31.87 1.59 -4.85
CA THR A 216 -32.03 0.51 -3.87
C THR A 216 -31.00 0.64 -2.72
N GLN A 217 -31.26 -0.04 -1.60
CA GLN A 217 -30.31 -0.06 -0.47
C GLN A 217 -29.00 -0.75 -0.86
N GLY A 218 -29.07 -1.81 -1.66
CA GLY A 218 -27.90 -2.50 -2.19
C GLY A 218 -27.05 -1.61 -3.08
N GLU A 219 -27.66 -0.80 -3.94
CA GLU A 219 -26.93 0.17 -4.78
C GLU A 219 -26.20 1.23 -3.96
N ALA A 220 -26.81 1.73 -2.87
CA ALA A 220 -26.16 2.68 -1.98
C ALA A 220 -24.92 2.06 -1.31
N ILE A 221 -25.01 0.82 -0.85
CA ILE A 221 -23.91 0.11 -0.22
C ILE A 221 -22.82 -0.23 -1.22
N ALA A 222 -23.19 -0.66 -2.42
CA ALA A 222 -22.22 -0.91 -3.50
C ALA A 222 -21.45 0.37 -3.86
N MET A 223 -22.14 1.51 -4.01
CA MET A 223 -21.51 2.80 -4.27
C MET A 223 -20.54 3.19 -3.15
N TYR A 224 -20.95 3.08 -1.89
CA TYR A 224 -20.07 3.34 -0.74
C TYR A 224 -18.81 2.47 -0.79
N ALA A 225 -18.97 1.18 -1.06
CA ALA A 225 -17.85 0.25 -1.13
C ALA A 225 -16.88 0.60 -2.28
N TYR A 226 -17.38 0.93 -3.47
CA TYR A 226 -16.55 1.38 -4.59
C TYR A 226 -15.82 2.70 -4.30
N LEU A 227 -16.50 3.67 -3.70
CA LEU A 227 -15.88 4.93 -3.27
C LEU A 227 -14.75 4.68 -2.28
N ASN A 228 -14.97 3.80 -1.31
CA ASN A 228 -13.98 3.46 -0.30
C ASN A 228 -12.79 2.69 -0.93
N GLN A 229 -13.04 1.71 -1.80
CA GLN A 229 -11.99 1.00 -2.54
C GLN A 229 -11.15 1.96 -3.38
N PHE A 230 -11.79 2.85 -4.13
CA PHE A 230 -11.11 3.85 -4.95
C PHE A 230 -10.17 4.72 -4.14
N ILE A 231 -10.67 5.32 -3.06
CA ILE A 231 -9.88 6.28 -2.28
C ILE A 231 -8.73 5.58 -1.54
N ILE A 232 -8.97 4.40 -0.97
CA ILE A 232 -7.92 3.61 -0.31
C ILE A 232 -6.83 3.23 -1.30
N ALA A 233 -7.21 2.76 -2.49
CA ALA A 233 -6.27 2.42 -3.54
C ALA A 233 -5.47 3.66 -4.02
N LEU A 234 -6.12 4.80 -4.19
CA LEU A 234 -5.46 6.05 -4.56
C LEU A 234 -4.45 6.49 -3.48
N MET A 235 -4.81 6.39 -2.19
CA MET A 235 -3.91 6.73 -1.07
C MET A 235 -2.72 5.77 -0.93
N SER A 236 -2.81 4.55 -1.42
CA SER A 236 -1.71 3.58 -1.36
C SER A 236 -0.62 3.83 -2.42
N ILE A 237 -0.92 4.54 -3.52
CA ILE A 237 0.05 4.84 -4.58
C ILE A 237 1.26 5.65 -4.09
N PRO A 238 1.11 6.75 -3.33
CA PRO A 238 2.26 7.49 -2.78
C PRO A 238 3.12 6.65 -1.84
N ILE A 239 2.51 5.76 -1.05
CA ILE A 239 3.23 4.86 -0.14
C ILE A 239 4.10 3.89 -0.94
N ALA A 240 3.56 3.31 -2.01
CA ALA A 240 4.31 2.43 -2.89
C ALA A 240 5.47 3.15 -3.59
N MET A 241 5.29 4.41 -4.01
CA MET A 241 6.36 5.22 -4.59
C MET A 241 7.50 5.50 -3.59
N GLU A 242 7.18 5.72 -2.32
CA GLU A 242 8.19 5.88 -1.26
C GLU A 242 9.02 4.60 -1.13
N THR A 243 8.38 3.44 -1.10
CA THR A 243 9.05 2.15 -1.02
C THR A 243 9.93 1.87 -2.24
N ILE A 244 9.46 2.18 -3.45
CA ILE A 244 10.28 2.07 -4.67
C ILE A 244 11.55 2.92 -4.56
N THR A 245 11.44 4.13 -4.04
CA THR A 245 12.60 5.02 -3.85
C THR A 245 13.59 4.46 -2.84
N ARG A 246 13.11 3.92 -1.73
CA ARG A 246 13.92 3.25 -0.71
C ARG A 246 14.68 2.06 -1.29
N ILE A 247 14.02 1.23 -2.09
CA ILE A 247 14.65 0.06 -2.72
C ILE A 247 15.69 0.44 -3.76
N LYS A 248 15.48 1.51 -4.53
CA LYS A 248 16.50 2.04 -5.43
C LYS A 248 17.77 2.44 -4.68
N ASP A 249 17.66 3.07 -3.52
CA ASP A 249 18.80 3.41 -2.65
C ASP A 249 19.52 2.14 -2.18
N VAL A 250 18.79 1.13 -1.69
CA VAL A 250 19.37 -0.16 -1.25
C VAL A 250 20.09 -0.87 -2.38
N ILE A 251 19.47 -0.96 -3.57
CA ILE A 251 20.11 -1.59 -4.75
C ILE A 251 21.38 -0.83 -5.16
N GLY A 252 21.38 0.49 -5.09
CA GLY A 252 22.57 1.31 -5.35
C GLY A 252 23.72 0.97 -4.41
N ARG A 253 23.44 0.78 -3.11
CA ARG A 253 24.45 0.42 -2.09
C ARG A 253 24.97 -1.01 -2.19
N ILE A 254 24.15 -1.96 -2.71
CA ILE A 254 24.57 -3.34 -2.92
C ILE A 254 25.50 -3.44 -4.15
N LYS A 255 25.33 -2.58 -5.14
CA LYS A 255 26.15 -2.57 -6.37
C LYS A 255 27.46 -1.80 -6.21
N SER A 256 27.56 -0.89 -5.24
CA SER A 256 28.79 -0.16 -4.91
C SER A 256 29.65 -0.96 -3.92
#